data_642b22aa8a4f24404f8e993239253f8c
#
_entry.id   642b22aa8a4f24404f8e993239253f8c
#
_cell.length_a   1.000
_cell.length_b   1.000
_cell.length_c   1.000
_cell.angle_alpha   90.00
_cell.angle_beta   90.00
_cell.angle_gamma   90.00
#
_symmetry.space_group_name_H-M   'P 1'
#
loop_
_entity.id
_entity.type
_entity.pdbx_description
1 polymer ?
#
loop_
_entity_poly.entity_id
_entity_poly.type
_entity_poly.pdbx_seq_one_letter_code
_entity_poly.pdbx_strand_id
1 'polypeptide(L)'
;MYNLMIVEAPPKAKKIESILKKEGLNYKVVATAGYIKDLPKNEYALNFNEKDLKVKWVYSEGKKQLISNIKELASKANEILISTDDDREGEKIASDIIKELGLSEGQYKRVVFTAITKNKILDAINNPRKLKKKKVTSAITRRILDREIGYPVSEILRWDLRR
;
A
#
# COMPACT_ATOMS: atom_id res chain seq x y z
N MET A 1 -9.67 4.20 -23.63
CA MET A 1 -8.53 3.72 -22.82
C MET A 1 -8.22 4.74 -21.75
N TYR A 2 -7.74 4.35 -20.58
CA TYR A 2 -7.45 5.22 -19.43
C TYR A 2 -6.14 4.80 -18.75
N ASN A 3 -5.57 5.70 -17.95
CA ASN A 3 -4.47 5.37 -17.04
C ASN A 3 -5.02 5.08 -15.63
N LEU A 4 -4.47 4.11 -14.94
CA LEU A 4 -4.87 3.77 -13.57
C LEU A 4 -3.90 4.40 -12.58
N MET A 5 -4.41 5.20 -11.65
CA MET A 5 -3.63 5.70 -10.53
C MET A 5 -4.15 5.11 -9.22
N ILE A 6 -3.25 4.53 -8.44
CA ILE A 6 -3.57 3.88 -7.16
C ILE A 6 -2.98 4.74 -6.04
N VAL A 7 -3.83 5.25 -5.16
CA VAL A 7 -3.46 6.11 -4.02
C VAL A 7 -3.79 5.42 -2.70
N GLU A 8 -3.40 6.02 -1.58
CA GLU A 8 -3.68 5.45 -0.27
C GLU A 8 -5.09 5.82 0.24
N ALA A 9 -5.45 7.10 0.23
CA ALA A 9 -6.65 7.61 0.88
C ALA A 9 -7.80 7.92 -0.09
N PRO A 10 -9.05 7.48 0.20
CA PRO A 10 -10.21 7.74 -0.66
C PRO A 10 -10.49 9.22 -0.93
N PRO A 11 -10.37 10.16 0.03
CA PRO A 11 -10.54 11.58 -0.27
C PRO A 11 -9.50 12.13 -1.25
N LYS A 12 -8.25 11.62 -1.19
CA LYS A 12 -7.19 11.97 -2.14
C LYS A 12 -7.57 11.51 -3.55
N ALA A 13 -8.10 10.29 -3.69
CA ALA A 13 -8.50 9.73 -4.99
C ALA A 13 -9.50 10.64 -5.71
N LYS A 14 -10.59 11.00 -5.06
CA LYS A 14 -11.63 11.87 -5.63
C LYS A 14 -11.08 13.21 -6.09
N LYS A 15 -10.25 13.85 -5.25
CA LYS A 15 -9.66 15.16 -5.56
C LYS A 15 -8.70 15.08 -6.73
N ILE A 16 -7.82 14.08 -6.78
CA ILE A 16 -6.86 13.88 -7.87
C ILE A 16 -7.59 13.62 -9.19
N GLU A 17 -8.56 12.71 -9.18
CA GLU A 17 -9.35 12.38 -10.37
C GLU A 17 -10.06 13.60 -10.93
N SER A 18 -10.65 14.44 -10.06
CA SER A 18 -11.28 15.72 -10.46
C SER A 18 -10.29 16.69 -11.09
N ILE A 19 -9.07 16.81 -10.55
CA ILE A 19 -8.02 17.67 -11.11
C ILE A 19 -7.60 17.17 -12.48
N LEU A 20 -7.29 15.87 -12.62
CA LEU A 20 -6.83 15.28 -13.88
C LEU A 20 -7.90 15.37 -14.96
N LYS A 21 -9.18 15.16 -14.62
CA LYS A 21 -10.31 15.31 -15.53
C LYS A 21 -10.46 16.74 -16.05
N LYS A 22 -10.26 17.76 -15.22
CA LYS A 22 -10.28 19.18 -15.63
C LYS A 22 -9.18 19.52 -16.66
N GLU A 23 -8.07 18.78 -16.60
CA GLU A 23 -6.97 18.91 -17.57
C GLU A 23 -7.17 18.07 -18.83
N GLY A 24 -8.33 17.45 -19.03
CA GLY A 24 -8.61 16.60 -20.17
C GLY A 24 -7.88 15.24 -20.14
N LEU A 25 -7.30 14.86 -19.01
CA LEU A 25 -6.56 13.61 -18.84
C LEU A 25 -7.49 12.50 -18.35
N ASN A 26 -7.45 11.35 -19.03
CA ASN A 26 -8.31 10.21 -18.72
C ASN A 26 -7.62 9.27 -17.71
N TYR A 27 -7.87 9.49 -16.44
CA TYR A 27 -7.39 8.66 -15.32
C TYR A 27 -8.57 8.08 -14.55
N LYS A 28 -8.45 6.82 -14.17
CA LYS A 28 -9.21 6.23 -13.06
C LYS A 28 -8.33 6.23 -11.82
N VAL A 29 -8.83 6.82 -10.74
CA VAL A 29 -8.09 6.91 -9.48
C VAL A 29 -8.79 6.07 -8.42
N VAL A 30 -8.08 5.07 -7.88
CA VAL A 30 -8.59 4.16 -6.86
C VAL A 30 -7.77 4.28 -5.58
N ALA A 31 -8.40 4.07 -4.43
CA ALA A 31 -7.72 4.15 -3.15
C ALA A 31 -7.65 2.79 -2.46
N THR A 32 -6.51 2.52 -1.80
CA THR A 32 -6.33 1.29 -1.02
C THR A 32 -6.93 1.37 0.37
N ALA A 33 -7.13 2.56 0.92
CA ALA A 33 -7.58 2.80 2.28
C ALA A 33 -6.71 2.06 3.34
N GLY A 34 -5.40 2.24 3.24
CA GLY A 34 -4.40 1.67 4.13
C GLY A 34 -3.80 0.33 3.63
N TYR A 35 -3.26 -0.46 4.55
CA TYR A 35 -2.55 -1.70 4.25
C TYR A 35 -3.42 -2.73 3.52
N ILE A 36 -2.84 -3.34 2.50
CA ILE A 36 -3.42 -4.47 1.75
C ILE A 36 -3.29 -5.76 2.56
N LYS A 37 -2.07 -6.01 3.06
CA LYS A 37 -1.75 -7.15 3.94
C LYS A 37 -1.16 -6.67 5.24
N ASP A 38 -1.56 -7.33 6.32
CA ASP A 38 -1.06 -7.09 7.66
C ASP A 38 -0.92 -8.40 8.44
N LEU A 39 -0.37 -8.34 9.64
CA LEU A 39 -0.35 -9.47 10.57
C LEU A 39 -1.78 -9.77 11.03
N PRO A 40 -2.17 -11.04 11.18
CA PRO A 40 -3.49 -11.39 11.72
C PRO A 40 -3.69 -10.85 13.13
N LYS A 41 -4.91 -10.40 13.46
CA LYS A 41 -5.18 -9.73 14.75
C LYS A 41 -5.13 -10.67 15.94
N ASN A 42 -5.57 -11.91 15.76
CA ASN A 42 -5.84 -12.86 16.85
C ASN A 42 -4.79 -13.97 16.99
N GLU A 43 -3.64 -13.82 16.38
CA GLU A 43 -2.56 -14.81 16.47
C GLU A 43 -1.20 -14.09 16.47
N TYR A 44 -0.20 -14.74 17.05
CA TYR A 44 1.16 -14.19 17.12
C TYR A 44 1.77 -14.00 15.73
N ALA A 45 1.55 -14.94 14.82
CA ALA A 45 1.89 -14.88 13.41
C ALA A 45 3.39 -14.83 13.06
N LEU A 46 4.28 -14.92 14.04
CA LEU A 46 5.73 -14.97 13.88
C LEU A 46 6.23 -16.38 14.24
N ASN A 47 7.05 -16.96 13.37
CA ASN A 47 7.70 -18.23 13.64
C ASN A 47 9.19 -18.08 13.40
N PHE A 48 9.94 -18.09 14.51
CA PHE A 48 11.39 -18.04 14.52
C PHE A 48 11.95 -19.46 14.46
N ASN A 49 12.82 -19.74 13.51
CA ASN A 49 13.68 -20.90 13.52
C ASN A 49 15.16 -20.45 13.51
N GLU A 50 16.09 -21.37 13.73
CA GLU A 50 17.53 -21.05 13.87
C GLU A 50 18.14 -20.27 12.69
N LYS A 51 17.49 -20.24 11.54
CA LYS A 51 18.03 -19.64 10.31
C LYS A 51 17.13 -18.62 9.65
N ASP A 52 15.85 -18.55 10.03
CA ASP A 52 14.89 -17.72 9.31
C ASP A 52 13.70 -17.30 10.19
N LEU A 53 13.09 -16.17 9.85
CA LEU A 53 11.84 -15.68 10.43
C LEU A 53 10.71 -15.82 9.41
N LYS A 54 9.77 -16.71 9.66
CA LYS A 54 8.55 -16.82 8.86
C LYS A 54 7.46 -15.95 9.45
N VAL A 55 6.91 -15.06 8.63
CA VAL A 55 5.87 -14.12 9.01
C VAL A 55 4.60 -14.45 8.24
N LYS A 56 3.49 -14.65 8.97
CA LYS A 56 2.19 -14.88 8.36
C LYS A 56 1.52 -13.55 8.04
N TRP A 57 1.42 -13.23 6.75
CA TRP A 57 0.69 -12.07 6.25
C TRP A 57 -0.69 -12.47 5.75
N VAL A 58 -1.72 -11.73 6.14
CA VAL A 58 -3.10 -11.94 5.71
C VAL A 58 -3.66 -10.67 5.08
N TYR A 59 -4.64 -10.81 4.19
CA TYR A 59 -5.37 -9.65 3.70
C TYR A 59 -6.10 -8.96 4.85
N SER A 60 -5.97 -7.65 4.92
CA SER A 60 -6.83 -6.85 5.78
C SER A 60 -8.28 -6.94 5.28
N GLU A 61 -9.24 -6.67 6.15
CA GLU A 61 -10.67 -6.79 5.86
C GLU A 61 -11.07 -6.04 4.57
N GLY A 62 -11.82 -6.70 3.70
CA GLY A 62 -12.26 -6.15 2.40
C GLY A 62 -11.17 -6.00 1.34
N LYS A 63 -9.87 -6.19 1.67
CA LYS A 63 -8.78 -5.92 0.72
C LYS A 63 -8.67 -6.97 -0.38
N LYS A 64 -9.07 -8.20 -0.12
CA LYS A 64 -9.06 -9.25 -1.16
C LYS A 64 -9.96 -8.87 -2.34
N GLN A 65 -11.18 -8.37 -2.06
CA GLN A 65 -12.10 -7.90 -3.09
C GLN A 65 -11.58 -6.62 -3.77
N LEU A 66 -11.05 -5.68 -2.99
CA LEU A 66 -10.46 -4.46 -3.52
C LEU A 66 -9.32 -4.76 -4.52
N ILE A 67 -8.42 -5.67 -4.18
CA ILE A 67 -7.32 -6.07 -5.07
C ILE A 67 -7.85 -6.76 -6.33
N SER A 68 -8.89 -7.58 -6.23
CA SER A 68 -9.53 -8.17 -7.41
C SER A 68 -10.05 -7.09 -8.36
N ASN A 69 -10.72 -6.07 -7.83
CA ASN A 69 -11.21 -4.93 -8.62
C ASN A 69 -10.05 -4.13 -9.24
N ILE A 70 -8.97 -3.90 -8.48
CA ILE A 70 -7.79 -3.19 -8.99
C ILE A 70 -7.11 -4.00 -10.10
N LYS A 71 -7.04 -5.34 -10.00
CA LYS A 71 -6.51 -6.22 -11.06
C LYS A 71 -7.32 -6.09 -12.35
N GLU A 72 -8.64 -6.07 -12.25
CA GLU A 72 -9.51 -5.88 -13.42
C GLU A 72 -9.28 -4.51 -14.06
N LEU A 73 -9.16 -3.44 -13.27
CA LEU A 73 -8.87 -2.11 -13.79
C LEU A 73 -7.49 -2.02 -14.42
N ALA A 74 -6.49 -2.64 -13.79
CA ALA A 74 -5.11 -2.65 -14.27
C ALA A 74 -4.96 -3.37 -15.62
N SER A 75 -5.71 -4.46 -15.82
CA SER A 75 -5.69 -5.21 -17.09
C SER A 75 -6.22 -4.42 -18.30
N LYS A 76 -6.99 -3.36 -18.06
CA LYS A 76 -7.60 -2.48 -19.08
C LYS A 76 -6.93 -1.10 -19.17
N ALA A 77 -5.96 -0.84 -18.33
CA ALA A 77 -5.26 0.44 -18.27
C ALA A 77 -4.07 0.49 -19.23
N ASN A 78 -3.79 1.68 -19.80
CA ASN A 78 -2.59 1.90 -20.61
C ASN A 78 -1.32 1.96 -19.73
N GLU A 79 -1.42 2.66 -18.62
CA GLU A 79 -0.35 2.81 -17.63
C GLU A 79 -0.89 2.61 -16.22
N ILE A 80 -0.03 2.07 -15.34
CA ILE A 80 -0.32 1.89 -13.92
C ILE A 80 0.60 2.81 -13.12
N LEU A 81 0.00 3.74 -12.37
CA LEU A 81 0.70 4.67 -11.51
C LEU A 81 0.40 4.33 -10.05
N ILE A 82 1.43 4.13 -9.25
CA ILE A 82 1.30 3.86 -7.82
C ILE A 82 1.72 5.12 -7.06
N SER A 83 0.74 5.79 -6.45
CA SER A 83 0.89 7.11 -5.83
C SER A 83 0.48 7.12 -4.36
N THR A 84 0.94 6.14 -3.59
CA THR A 84 0.89 6.13 -2.13
C THR A 84 1.88 7.12 -1.53
N ASP A 85 1.73 7.48 -0.26
CA ASP A 85 2.52 8.52 0.39
C ASP A 85 4.05 8.21 0.41
N ASP A 86 4.90 9.25 0.54
CA ASP A 86 6.36 9.08 0.57
C ASP A 86 6.87 8.80 2.00
N ASP A 87 6.23 7.90 2.68
CA ASP A 87 6.67 7.38 3.96
C ASP A 87 6.92 5.86 3.88
N ARG A 88 7.32 5.25 4.98
CA ARG A 88 7.57 3.79 5.02
C ARG A 88 6.30 2.98 4.83
N GLU A 89 5.15 3.45 5.32
CA GLU A 89 3.86 2.77 5.20
C GLU A 89 3.36 2.80 3.77
N GLY A 90 3.41 3.98 3.13
CA GLY A 90 3.06 4.14 1.71
C GLY A 90 3.97 3.32 0.79
N GLU A 91 5.27 3.20 1.09
CA GLU A 91 6.16 2.34 0.32
C GLU A 91 5.84 0.85 0.49
N LYS A 92 5.44 0.41 1.70
CA LYS A 92 4.98 -0.96 1.92
C LYS A 92 3.68 -1.24 1.15
N ILE A 93 2.72 -0.32 1.19
CA ILE A 93 1.47 -0.44 0.42
C ILE A 93 1.78 -0.53 -1.06
N ALA A 94 2.67 0.33 -1.59
CA ALA A 94 3.11 0.27 -2.98
C ALA A 94 3.74 -1.09 -3.33
N SER A 95 4.62 -1.61 -2.47
CA SER A 95 5.23 -2.92 -2.63
C SER A 95 4.21 -4.05 -2.66
N ASP A 96 3.21 -4.01 -1.79
CA ASP A 96 2.13 -5.00 -1.76
C ASP A 96 1.30 -4.95 -3.05
N ILE A 97 0.96 -3.76 -3.55
CA ILE A 97 0.24 -3.57 -4.82
C ILE A 97 1.03 -4.20 -5.98
N ILE A 98 2.32 -3.87 -6.08
CA ILE A 98 3.21 -4.39 -7.14
C ILE A 98 3.20 -5.93 -7.13
N LYS A 99 3.36 -6.55 -5.95
CA LYS A 99 3.35 -8.00 -5.77
C LYS A 99 1.99 -8.61 -6.12
N GLU A 100 0.90 -8.00 -5.64
CA GLU A 100 -0.46 -8.51 -5.88
C GLU A 100 -0.87 -8.42 -7.35
N LEU A 101 -0.42 -7.41 -8.06
CA LEU A 101 -0.66 -7.24 -9.49
C LEU A 101 0.33 -8.02 -10.37
N GLY A 102 1.38 -8.60 -9.77
CA GLY A 102 2.44 -9.31 -10.49
C GLY A 102 3.26 -8.41 -11.43
N LEU A 103 3.45 -7.14 -11.04
CA LEU A 103 4.13 -6.15 -11.88
C LEU A 103 5.66 -6.24 -11.74
N SER A 104 6.33 -6.24 -12.88
CA SER A 104 7.78 -6.10 -12.98
C SER A 104 8.22 -4.64 -13.12
N GLU A 105 9.51 -4.37 -12.91
CA GLU A 105 10.09 -3.04 -13.15
C GLU A 105 9.85 -2.62 -14.61
N GLY A 106 9.35 -1.41 -14.81
CA GLY A 106 8.95 -0.89 -16.12
C GLY A 106 7.46 -1.04 -16.45
N GLN A 107 6.71 -1.91 -15.76
CA GLN A 107 5.26 -2.07 -15.97
C GLN A 107 4.41 -1.13 -15.09
N TYR A 108 5.04 -0.37 -14.21
CA TYR A 108 4.38 0.64 -13.38
C TYR A 108 5.28 1.87 -13.20
N LYS A 109 4.66 2.99 -12.84
CA LYS A 109 5.33 4.22 -12.43
C LYS A 109 5.06 4.48 -10.95
N ARG A 110 6.11 4.65 -10.13
CA ARG A 110 5.99 5.13 -8.75
C ARG A 110 5.97 6.65 -8.77
N VAL A 111 4.82 7.25 -8.47
CA VAL A 111 4.58 8.69 -8.53
C VAL A 111 4.38 9.23 -7.12
N VAL A 112 5.07 10.31 -6.77
CA VAL A 112 4.98 10.91 -5.44
C VAL A 112 4.88 12.42 -5.57
N PHE A 113 3.88 13.00 -4.94
CA PHE A 113 3.69 14.45 -4.87
C PHE A 113 3.50 14.90 -3.42
N THR A 114 3.99 16.07 -3.11
CA THR A 114 3.95 16.66 -1.76
C THR A 114 2.66 17.42 -1.46
N ALA A 115 1.90 17.76 -2.50
CA ALA A 115 0.61 18.46 -2.39
C ALA A 115 -0.33 18.03 -3.52
N ILE A 116 -1.64 18.01 -3.24
CA ILE A 116 -2.69 17.69 -4.21
C ILE A 116 -3.08 18.99 -4.95
N THR A 117 -2.18 19.43 -5.81
CA THR A 117 -2.38 20.56 -6.73
C THR A 117 -2.07 20.11 -8.16
N LYS A 118 -2.68 20.76 -9.15
CA LYS A 118 -2.44 20.46 -10.57
C LYS A 118 -0.95 20.32 -10.90
N ASN A 119 -0.17 21.36 -10.61
CA ASN A 119 1.24 21.42 -11.01
C ASN A 119 2.05 20.29 -10.35
N LYS A 120 1.83 20.02 -9.05
CA LYS A 120 2.54 18.97 -8.33
C LYS A 120 2.18 17.56 -8.80
N ILE A 121 0.93 17.34 -9.17
CA ILE A 121 0.48 16.05 -9.71
C ILE A 121 1.08 15.82 -11.10
N LEU A 122 0.99 16.81 -11.99
CA LEU A 122 1.54 16.69 -13.36
C LEU A 122 3.06 16.57 -13.36
N ASP A 123 3.75 17.34 -12.54
CA ASP A 123 5.20 17.23 -12.38
C ASP A 123 5.60 15.83 -11.91
N ALA A 124 4.93 15.29 -10.91
CA ALA A 124 5.20 13.95 -10.39
C ALA A 124 4.89 12.83 -11.40
N ILE A 125 3.86 12.97 -12.21
CA ILE A 125 3.54 12.01 -13.30
C ILE A 125 4.67 11.99 -14.35
N ASN A 126 5.23 13.16 -14.67
CA ASN A 126 6.32 13.30 -15.62
C ASN A 126 7.69 12.88 -15.04
N ASN A 127 7.83 12.89 -13.72
CA ASN A 127 9.08 12.56 -13.01
C ASN A 127 8.87 11.38 -12.03
N PRO A 128 8.56 10.17 -12.52
CA PRO A 128 8.39 8.99 -11.67
C PRO A 128 9.71 8.58 -11.03
N ARG A 129 9.65 7.97 -9.86
CA ARG A 129 10.83 7.46 -9.15
C ARG A 129 10.78 5.95 -8.93
N LYS A 130 11.85 5.38 -8.42
CA LYS A 130 11.88 3.98 -8.00
C LYS A 130 11.27 3.78 -6.62
N LEU A 131 10.77 2.57 -6.36
CA LEU A 131 10.34 2.14 -5.02
C LEU A 131 11.54 2.17 -4.05
N LYS A 132 11.36 2.75 -2.88
CA LYS A 132 12.39 2.83 -1.83
C LYS A 132 12.38 1.56 -0.98
N LYS A 133 13.06 0.51 -1.44
CA LYS A 133 13.10 -0.81 -0.78
C LYS A 133 13.48 -0.75 0.70
N LYS A 134 14.40 0.15 1.09
CA LYS A 134 14.78 0.36 2.50
C LYS A 134 13.59 0.82 3.37
N LYS A 135 12.71 1.68 2.85
CA LYS A 135 11.49 2.11 3.56
C LYS A 135 10.50 0.94 3.69
N VAL A 136 10.36 0.11 2.66
CA VAL A 136 9.53 -1.12 2.71
C VAL A 136 10.02 -2.04 3.82
N THR A 137 11.32 -2.35 3.85
CA THR A 137 11.92 -3.18 4.90
C THR A 137 11.70 -2.57 6.28
N SER A 138 11.90 -1.26 6.44
CA SER A 138 11.67 -0.56 7.71
C SER A 138 10.22 -0.69 8.20
N ALA A 139 9.23 -0.58 7.29
CA ALA A 139 7.82 -0.77 7.65
C ALA A 139 7.53 -2.21 8.12
N ILE A 140 8.05 -3.19 7.37
CA ILE A 140 7.91 -4.62 7.72
C ILE A 140 8.55 -4.91 9.08
N THR A 141 9.79 -4.46 9.30
CA THR A 141 10.52 -4.65 10.56
C THR A 141 9.76 -4.03 11.73
N ARG A 142 9.24 -2.82 11.57
CA ARG A 142 8.43 -2.20 12.63
C ARG A 142 7.19 -3.02 12.97
N ARG A 143 6.46 -3.53 11.97
CA ARG A 143 5.28 -4.38 12.20
C ARG A 143 5.62 -5.66 12.98
N ILE A 144 6.77 -6.26 12.66
CA ILE A 144 7.27 -7.46 13.34
C ILE A 144 7.64 -7.12 14.80
N LEU A 145 8.39 -6.05 15.02
CA LEU A 145 8.78 -5.62 16.38
C LEU A 145 7.57 -5.22 17.23
N ASP A 146 6.61 -4.49 16.68
CA ASP A 146 5.38 -4.13 17.39
C ASP A 146 4.59 -5.39 17.82
N ARG A 147 4.59 -6.45 16.98
CA ARG A 147 3.97 -7.73 17.29
C ARG A 147 4.76 -8.50 18.35
N GLU A 148 6.08 -8.55 18.21
CA GLU A 148 6.98 -9.24 19.13
C GLU A 148 6.86 -8.70 20.57
N ILE A 149 6.77 -7.39 20.70
CA ILE A 149 6.69 -6.71 22.02
C ILE A 149 5.25 -6.63 22.50
N GLY A 150 4.31 -6.21 21.65
CA GLY A 150 2.94 -5.87 22.05
C GLY A 150 2.04 -7.07 22.29
N TYR A 151 2.23 -8.17 21.57
CA TYR A 151 1.34 -9.34 21.68
C TYR A 151 1.48 -10.05 23.05
N PRO A 152 2.69 -10.40 23.54
CA PRO A 152 2.86 -10.99 24.85
C PRO A 152 2.37 -10.08 25.99
N VAL A 153 2.65 -8.78 25.92
CA VAL A 153 2.18 -7.81 26.92
C VAL A 153 0.66 -7.74 26.95
N SER A 154 0.00 -7.75 25.80
CA SER A 154 -1.46 -7.74 25.72
C SER A 154 -2.08 -9.02 26.30
N GLU A 155 -1.45 -10.18 26.14
CA GLU A 155 -1.91 -11.43 26.75
C GLU A 155 -1.80 -11.41 28.27
N ILE A 156 -0.69 -10.93 28.81
CA ILE A 156 -0.49 -10.77 30.27
C ILE A 156 -1.55 -9.84 30.84
N LEU A 157 -1.79 -8.67 30.23
CA LEU A 157 -2.81 -7.72 30.69
C LEU A 157 -4.23 -8.28 30.65
N ARG A 158 -4.58 -9.04 29.60
CA ARG A 158 -5.89 -9.71 29.51
C ARG A 158 -6.09 -10.77 30.59
N TRP A 159 -5.02 -11.44 30.98
CA TRP A 159 -5.08 -12.44 32.06
C TRP A 159 -5.26 -11.80 33.42
N ASP A 160 -4.56 -10.68 33.69
CA ASP A 160 -4.61 -9.96 34.97
C ASP A 160 -5.97 -9.25 35.15
N LEU A 161 -6.56 -8.70 34.09
CA LEU A 161 -7.88 -8.04 34.14
C LEU A 161 -9.08 -9.02 34.27
N ARG A 162 -8.87 -10.33 34.15
CA ARG A 162 -9.89 -11.36 34.35
C ARG A 162 -9.89 -11.98 35.76
N ARG A 163 -8.98 -11.53 36.62
CA ARG A 163 -8.94 -11.87 38.06
C ARG A 163 -9.65 -10.81 38.86
#